data_48856adf5dd4af5b00666671b401c298
#
_entry.id   48856adf5dd4af5b00666671b401c298
#
_cell.length_a   1.000
_cell.length_b   1.000
_cell.length_c   1.000
_cell.angle_alpha   90.00
_cell.angle_beta   90.00
_cell.angle_gamma   90.00
#
_symmetry.space_group_name_H-M   'P 1'
#
loop_
_entity.id
_entity.type
_entity.pdbx_description
1 polymer ?
#
loop_
_entity_poly.entity_id
_entity_poly.type
_entity_poly.pdbx_seq_one_letter_code
_entity_poly.pdbx_strand_id
1 'polypeptide(L)'
;MKRRIKIRRHMLFMIITLTFIFIVLQSGMFQKHFKTFVENEEFIQTDSNIKKEILKKNLENCSLVKENINKEVEIVILNEKGNFTIFHDKTFDKNEYIKWLIYSNINLKLYYNANIIIASKDIDITFNSDEEQIYISYDTNKFRIGNIDIYDILLQDSTGIIGKKYSPEEVTALILVSKEEIENYLKNDNTVFSLAESNLDRYIYDMCKNVGVDNVKIIKK
;
A
#
# COMPACT_ATOMS: atom_id res chain seq x y z
N MET A 1 -5.88 17.71 -93.17
CA MET A 1 -5.26 16.40 -92.90
C MET A 1 -4.45 16.34 -91.62
N LYS A 2 -3.80 17.39 -91.13
CA LYS A 2 -3.00 17.41 -89.84
C LYS A 2 -3.75 17.14 -88.55
N ARG A 3 -5.04 17.49 -88.37
CA ARG A 3 -5.81 17.28 -87.15
C ARG A 3 -6.10 15.80 -86.86
N ARG A 4 -6.38 14.98 -87.86
CA ARG A 4 -6.69 13.54 -87.64
C ARG A 4 -5.49 12.72 -87.21
N ILE A 5 -4.27 13.11 -87.55
CA ILE A 5 -3.04 12.44 -87.10
C ILE A 5 -2.74 12.72 -85.61
N LYS A 6 -3.05 13.94 -85.16
CA LYS A 6 -2.82 14.32 -83.74
C LYS A 6 -3.73 13.56 -82.82
N ILE A 7 -5.01 13.37 -83.16
CA ILE A 7 -6.00 12.63 -82.42
C ILE A 7 -5.61 11.14 -82.31
N ARG A 8 -5.16 10.53 -83.34
CA ARG A 8 -4.69 9.15 -83.40
C ARG A 8 -3.44 8.95 -82.50
N ARG A 9 -2.55 9.90 -82.39
CA ARG A 9 -1.38 9.85 -81.51
C ARG A 9 -1.74 9.92 -80.08
N HIS A 10 -2.69 10.77 -79.65
CA HIS A 10 -3.17 10.84 -78.28
C HIS A 10 -3.94 9.59 -77.89
N MET A 11 -4.78 9.04 -78.77
CA MET A 11 -5.46 7.78 -78.55
C MET A 11 -4.47 6.60 -78.37
N LEU A 12 -3.45 6.55 -79.18
CA LEU A 12 -2.45 5.49 -79.07
C LEU A 12 -1.65 5.59 -77.78
N PHE A 13 -1.32 6.80 -77.33
CA PHE A 13 -0.63 7.05 -76.08
C PHE A 13 -1.53 6.65 -74.86
N MET A 14 -2.82 6.98 -74.88
CA MET A 14 -3.76 6.55 -73.89
C MET A 14 -3.93 5.02 -73.75
N ILE A 15 -3.95 4.34 -74.91
CA ILE A 15 -4.05 2.88 -74.94
C ILE A 15 -2.77 2.24 -74.32
N ILE A 16 -1.56 2.77 -74.73
CA ILE A 16 -0.28 2.28 -74.18
C ILE A 16 -0.19 2.51 -72.63
N THR A 17 -0.62 3.68 -72.16
CA THR A 17 -0.62 3.95 -70.71
C THR A 17 -1.62 3.09 -69.95
N LEU A 18 -2.81 2.85 -70.53
CA LEU A 18 -3.80 1.95 -69.89
C LEU A 18 -3.33 0.50 -69.87
N THR A 19 -2.71 0.01 -70.93
CA THR A 19 -2.13 -1.34 -70.96
C THR A 19 -0.94 -1.48 -70.00
N PHE A 20 -0.10 -0.48 -69.87
CA PHE A 20 1.00 -0.48 -68.91
C PHE A 20 0.48 -0.50 -67.46
N ILE A 21 -0.53 0.30 -67.14
CA ILE A 21 -1.20 0.29 -65.82
C ILE A 21 -1.82 -1.09 -65.54
N PHE A 22 -2.46 -1.70 -66.54
CA PHE A 22 -3.05 -3.04 -66.40
C PHE A 22 -2.02 -4.13 -66.17
N ILE A 23 -0.87 -4.05 -66.84
CA ILE A 23 0.28 -4.98 -66.65
C ILE A 23 0.89 -4.79 -65.26
N VAL A 24 1.03 -3.56 -64.79
CA VAL A 24 1.54 -3.26 -63.44
C VAL A 24 0.57 -3.77 -62.36
N LEU A 25 -0.76 -3.61 -62.55
CA LEU A 25 -1.78 -4.13 -61.66
C LEU A 25 -1.85 -5.68 -61.62
N GLN A 26 -1.55 -6.33 -62.75
CA GLN A 26 -1.45 -7.79 -62.83
C GLN A 26 -0.07 -8.33 -62.41
N SER A 27 0.94 -7.48 -62.33
CA SER A 27 2.24 -7.93 -61.86
C SER A 27 2.17 -8.34 -60.40
N GLY A 28 2.64 -9.54 -60.07
CA GLY A 28 2.63 -10.11 -58.73
C GLY A 28 3.36 -9.23 -57.69
N MET A 29 4.10 -8.20 -58.10
CA MET A 29 4.66 -7.19 -57.21
C MET A 29 3.59 -6.33 -56.52
N PHE A 30 2.54 -5.89 -57.25
CA PHE A 30 1.51 -5.04 -56.66
C PHE A 30 0.65 -5.82 -55.65
N GLN A 31 0.32 -7.06 -56.00
CA GLN A 31 -0.41 -7.95 -55.06
C GLN A 31 0.43 -8.26 -53.82
N LYS A 32 1.74 -8.45 -53.98
CA LYS A 32 2.64 -8.72 -52.85
C LYS A 32 2.77 -7.53 -51.91
N HIS A 33 2.94 -6.32 -52.45
CA HIS A 33 3.00 -5.10 -51.63
C HIS A 33 1.64 -4.76 -50.95
N PHE A 34 0.54 -4.97 -51.66
CA PHE A 34 -0.78 -4.73 -51.10
C PHE A 34 -1.11 -5.71 -50.00
N LYS A 35 -0.75 -6.98 -50.17
CA LYS A 35 -0.93 -8.01 -49.14
C LYS A 35 -0.10 -7.71 -47.89
N THR A 36 1.16 -7.31 -48.04
CA THR A 36 2.05 -6.91 -46.93
C THR A 36 1.51 -5.66 -46.20
N PHE A 37 0.90 -4.72 -46.91
CA PHE A 37 0.32 -3.52 -46.33
C PHE A 37 -0.92 -3.85 -45.48
N VAL A 38 -1.82 -4.70 -45.99
CA VAL A 38 -3.03 -5.14 -45.28
C VAL A 38 -2.65 -5.96 -44.03
N GLU A 39 -1.68 -6.88 -44.16
CA GLU A 39 -1.21 -7.69 -43.02
C GLU A 39 -0.56 -6.81 -41.93
N ASN A 40 0.13 -5.73 -42.29
CA ASN A 40 0.69 -4.77 -41.34
C ASN A 40 -0.40 -3.93 -40.66
N GLU A 41 -1.46 -3.52 -41.33
CA GLU A 41 -2.58 -2.80 -40.71
C GLU A 41 -3.37 -3.69 -39.75
N GLU A 42 -3.64 -4.94 -40.08
CA GLU A 42 -4.29 -5.90 -39.21
C GLU A 42 -3.44 -6.17 -37.97
N PHE A 43 -2.11 -6.32 -38.11
CA PHE A 43 -1.20 -6.51 -37.00
C PHE A 43 -1.20 -5.31 -36.05
N ILE A 44 -1.11 -4.08 -36.59
CA ILE A 44 -1.15 -2.83 -35.78
C ILE A 44 -2.50 -2.67 -35.05
N GLN A 45 -3.62 -3.00 -35.70
CA GLN A 45 -4.95 -2.93 -35.06
C GLN A 45 -5.10 -3.98 -33.97
N THR A 46 -4.60 -5.20 -34.19
CA THR A 46 -4.65 -6.28 -33.21
C THR A 46 -3.82 -5.92 -31.99
N ASP A 47 -2.61 -5.39 -32.17
CA ASP A 47 -1.72 -4.97 -31.07
C ASP A 47 -2.33 -3.82 -30.26
N SER A 48 -2.96 -2.84 -30.92
CA SER A 48 -3.65 -1.74 -30.26
C SER A 48 -4.87 -2.19 -29.45
N ASN A 49 -5.59 -3.20 -29.90
CA ASN A 49 -6.76 -3.75 -29.21
C ASN A 49 -6.33 -4.57 -27.99
N ILE A 50 -5.28 -5.40 -28.12
CA ILE A 50 -4.70 -6.15 -26.99
C ILE A 50 -4.19 -5.17 -25.92
N LYS A 51 -3.49 -4.12 -26.30
CA LYS A 51 -3.01 -3.10 -25.36
C LYS A 51 -4.14 -2.40 -24.62
N LYS A 52 -5.24 -2.06 -25.30
CA LYS A 52 -6.44 -1.48 -24.67
C LYS A 52 -7.11 -2.43 -23.69
N GLU A 53 -7.18 -3.71 -24.00
CA GLU A 53 -7.78 -4.73 -23.15
C GLU A 53 -6.95 -4.95 -21.88
N ILE A 54 -5.62 -5.01 -21.99
CA ILE A 54 -4.70 -5.09 -20.86
C ILE A 54 -4.83 -3.85 -19.97
N LEU A 55 -4.86 -2.66 -20.55
CA LEU A 55 -5.02 -1.39 -19.82
C LEU A 55 -6.35 -1.36 -19.04
N LYS A 56 -7.44 -1.79 -19.67
CA LYS A 56 -8.75 -1.87 -19.04
C LYS A 56 -8.74 -2.84 -17.86
N LYS A 57 -8.17 -4.02 -18.03
CA LYS A 57 -8.03 -5.02 -16.96
C LYS A 57 -7.20 -4.48 -15.78
N ASN A 58 -6.10 -3.79 -16.05
CA ASN A 58 -5.26 -3.21 -15.02
C ASN A 58 -5.97 -2.08 -14.25
N LEU A 59 -6.81 -1.29 -14.91
CA LEU A 59 -7.66 -0.28 -14.27
C LEU A 59 -8.74 -0.93 -13.38
N GLU A 60 -9.38 -1.99 -13.86
CA GLU A 60 -10.35 -2.76 -13.07
C GLU A 60 -9.68 -3.36 -11.82
N ASN A 61 -8.51 -3.97 -11.97
CA ASN A 61 -7.74 -4.51 -10.85
C ASN A 61 -7.32 -3.44 -9.85
N CYS A 62 -6.87 -2.26 -10.30
CA CYS A 62 -6.57 -1.11 -9.44
C CYS A 62 -7.79 -0.68 -8.63
N SER A 63 -8.96 -0.64 -9.26
CA SER A 63 -10.23 -0.32 -8.59
C SER A 63 -10.59 -1.35 -7.53
N LEU A 64 -10.40 -2.66 -7.79
CA LEU A 64 -10.64 -3.74 -6.85
C LEU A 64 -9.69 -3.66 -5.64
N VAL A 65 -8.40 -3.39 -5.85
CA VAL A 65 -7.43 -3.18 -4.76
C VAL A 65 -7.88 -2.02 -3.88
N LYS A 66 -8.23 -0.89 -4.49
CA LYS A 66 -8.72 0.29 -3.77
C LYS A 66 -9.99 0.02 -2.99
N GLU A 67 -10.95 -0.70 -3.57
CA GLU A 67 -12.17 -1.11 -2.90
C GLU A 67 -11.89 -2.00 -1.70
N ASN A 68 -11.00 -2.99 -1.84
CA ASN A 68 -10.65 -3.90 -0.76
C ASN A 68 -9.96 -3.19 0.40
N ILE A 69 -9.03 -2.28 0.14
CA ILE A 69 -8.41 -1.44 1.18
C ILE A 69 -9.45 -0.56 1.88
N ASN A 70 -10.35 0.06 1.12
CA ASN A 70 -11.36 0.98 1.67
C ASN A 70 -12.52 0.28 2.42
N LYS A 71 -12.63 -1.04 2.35
CA LYS A 71 -13.60 -1.80 3.19
C LYS A 71 -13.26 -1.72 4.68
N GLU A 72 -11.98 -1.62 4.98
CA GLU A 72 -11.50 -1.45 6.35
C GLU A 72 -11.38 0.05 6.66
N VAL A 73 -11.87 0.48 7.80
CA VAL A 73 -11.66 1.88 8.25
C VAL A 73 -10.23 2.06 8.75
N GLU A 74 -9.76 1.05 9.48
CA GLU A 74 -8.41 0.97 10.03
C GLU A 74 -7.85 -0.43 9.78
N ILE A 75 -6.60 -0.50 9.33
CA ILE A 75 -5.89 -1.74 9.07
C ILE A 75 -4.95 -1.98 10.25
N VAL A 76 -5.11 -3.10 10.93
CA VAL A 76 -4.18 -3.55 11.96
C VAL A 76 -2.98 -4.18 11.26
N ILE A 77 -1.83 -3.51 11.34
CA ILE A 77 -0.60 -3.92 10.65
C ILE A 77 0.37 -4.68 11.55
N LEU A 78 0.27 -4.48 12.86
CA LEU A 78 1.07 -5.21 13.83
C LEU A 78 0.29 -5.35 15.13
N ASN A 79 0.41 -6.53 15.75
CA ASN A 79 -0.06 -6.78 17.11
C ASN A 79 1.17 -7.04 17.98
N GLU A 80 1.55 -6.04 18.77
CA GLU A 80 2.72 -6.09 19.65
C GLU A 80 2.34 -6.58 21.03
N LYS A 81 3.07 -7.57 21.55
CA LYS A 81 2.91 -8.11 22.89
C LYS A 81 4.15 -7.84 23.72
N GLY A 82 3.96 -7.27 24.87
CA GLY A 82 5.08 -6.94 25.73
C GLY A 82 4.73 -6.96 27.22
N ASN A 83 5.71 -6.55 28.00
CA ASN A 83 5.50 -6.26 29.40
C ASN A 83 6.15 -4.92 29.75
N PHE A 84 5.53 -4.23 30.69
CA PHE A 84 5.98 -2.94 31.19
C PHE A 84 5.98 -2.96 32.69
N THR A 85 7.04 -2.45 33.33
CA THR A 85 7.18 -2.49 34.79
C THR A 85 7.24 -1.08 35.32
N ILE A 86 6.39 -0.78 36.30
CA ILE A 86 6.36 0.49 36.99
C ILE A 86 6.71 0.27 38.43
N PHE A 87 7.55 1.11 38.93
CA PHE A 87 7.85 1.23 40.34
C PHE A 87 7.30 2.59 40.86
N HIS A 88 6.43 2.58 41.82
CA HIS A 88 5.91 3.77 42.45
C HIS A 88 6.15 3.74 43.93
N ASP A 89 6.70 4.81 44.49
CA ASP A 89 6.99 5.01 45.92
C ASP A 89 6.07 6.11 46.49
N LYS A 90 5.32 5.74 47.50
CA LYS A 90 4.38 6.61 48.21
C LYS A 90 4.93 6.91 49.61
N THR A 91 6.16 7.39 49.69
CA THR A 91 6.78 7.77 50.96
C THR A 91 6.32 9.15 51.37
N PHE A 92 5.60 9.23 52.50
CA PHE A 92 4.93 10.44 53.01
C PHE A 92 5.87 11.41 53.72
N ASP A 93 7.08 11.02 54.08
CA ASP A 93 8.02 11.87 54.82
C ASP A 93 9.42 11.87 54.21
N LYS A 94 10.05 13.03 54.23
CA LYS A 94 11.45 13.19 53.77
C LYS A 94 12.48 12.85 54.84
N ASN A 95 12.02 12.50 56.08
CA ASN A 95 12.92 12.18 57.17
C ASN A 95 13.46 10.75 57.03
N GLU A 96 14.74 10.64 56.70
CA GLU A 96 15.39 9.36 56.45
C GLU A 96 15.34 8.39 57.63
N TYR A 97 15.29 8.90 58.88
CA TYR A 97 15.33 8.08 60.08
C TYR A 97 14.04 7.26 60.32
N ILE A 98 12.92 7.70 59.76
CA ILE A 98 11.63 7.00 59.91
C ILE A 98 11.12 6.45 58.57
N LYS A 99 11.81 6.69 57.49
CA LYS A 99 11.43 6.26 56.14
C LYS A 99 11.13 4.76 56.08
N TRP A 100 11.92 3.92 56.78
CA TRP A 100 11.74 2.48 56.85
C TRP A 100 10.43 2.05 57.57
N LEU A 101 9.86 2.93 58.38
CA LEU A 101 8.58 2.66 59.06
C LEU A 101 7.36 3.02 58.24
N ILE A 102 7.46 4.04 57.39
CA ILE A 102 6.34 4.67 56.72
C ILE A 102 6.35 4.49 55.17
N TYR A 103 7.34 3.75 54.64
CA TYR A 103 7.39 3.53 53.22
C TYR A 103 6.19 2.72 52.72
N SER A 104 5.81 2.97 51.46
CA SER A 104 4.81 2.20 50.74
C SER A 104 5.21 2.18 49.28
N ASN A 105 5.64 1.03 48.82
CA ASN A 105 6.11 0.84 47.46
C ASN A 105 5.22 -0.15 46.73
N ILE A 106 4.99 0.09 45.48
CA ILE A 106 4.33 -0.85 44.58
C ILE A 106 5.18 -1.07 43.32
N ASN A 107 5.28 -2.33 42.95
CA ASN A 107 5.87 -2.74 41.70
C ASN A 107 4.78 -3.43 40.87
N LEU A 108 4.40 -2.81 39.76
CA LEU A 108 3.40 -3.31 38.83
C LEU A 108 4.10 -3.79 37.59
N LYS A 109 4.01 -5.07 37.26
CA LYS A 109 4.39 -5.62 35.99
C LYS A 109 3.11 -5.88 35.20
N LEU A 110 2.94 -5.11 34.12
CA LEU A 110 1.78 -5.15 33.24
C LEU A 110 2.14 -5.93 31.97
N TYR A 111 1.32 -6.91 31.62
CA TYR A 111 1.40 -7.60 30.34
C TYR A 111 0.36 -7.00 29.41
N TYR A 112 0.82 -6.52 28.26
CA TYR A 112 -0.04 -5.80 27.33
C TYR A 112 -0.02 -6.39 25.93
N ASN A 113 -1.06 -6.06 25.18
CA ASN A 113 -1.21 -6.28 23.76
C ASN A 113 -1.58 -4.93 23.12
N ALA A 114 -0.79 -4.45 22.18
CA ALA A 114 -0.99 -3.19 21.50
C ALA A 114 -1.07 -3.38 19.98
N ASN A 115 -2.03 -2.73 19.34
CA ASN A 115 -2.17 -2.76 17.89
C ASN A 115 -1.52 -1.53 17.28
N ILE A 116 -0.71 -1.72 16.25
CA ILE A 116 -0.26 -0.65 15.37
C ILE A 116 -1.19 -0.64 14.16
N ILE A 117 -1.75 0.53 13.85
CA ILE A 117 -2.78 0.69 12.83
C ILE A 117 -2.44 1.81 11.85
N ILE A 118 -2.99 1.70 10.65
CA ILE A 118 -3.07 2.77 9.66
C ILE A 118 -4.51 2.92 9.20
N ALA A 119 -4.98 4.15 9.00
CA ALA A 119 -6.29 4.36 8.39
C ALA A 119 -6.22 4.09 6.88
N SER A 120 -7.20 3.40 6.33
CA SER A 120 -7.25 3.07 4.90
C SER A 120 -7.18 4.30 4.00
N LYS A 121 -7.76 5.43 4.44
CA LYS A 121 -7.71 6.73 3.75
C LYS A 121 -6.30 7.33 3.63
N ASP A 122 -5.35 6.87 4.44
CA ASP A 122 -3.96 7.31 4.42
C ASP A 122 -3.10 6.46 3.46
N ILE A 123 -3.74 5.53 2.73
CA ILE A 123 -3.13 4.71 1.69
C ILE A 123 -3.69 5.16 0.34
N ASP A 124 -2.84 5.73 -0.50
CA ASP A 124 -3.20 6.16 -1.85
C ASP A 124 -2.88 5.06 -2.86
N ILE A 125 -3.83 4.79 -3.77
CA ILE A 125 -3.67 3.79 -4.82
C ILE A 125 -3.96 4.46 -6.16
N THR A 126 -2.98 4.40 -7.05
CA THR A 126 -3.05 4.98 -8.39
C THR A 126 -2.50 4.02 -9.43
N PHE A 127 -3.05 4.06 -10.63
CA PHE A 127 -2.54 3.31 -11.78
C PHE A 127 -1.76 4.26 -12.69
N ASN A 128 -0.50 3.92 -12.98
CA ASN A 128 0.31 4.62 -13.96
C ASN A 128 0.18 3.90 -15.31
N SER A 129 -0.49 4.54 -16.26
CA SER A 129 -0.72 3.99 -17.60
C SER A 129 0.53 3.89 -18.45
N ASP A 130 1.55 4.73 -18.21
CA ASP A 130 2.78 4.77 -18.99
C ASP A 130 3.72 3.62 -18.61
N GLU A 131 3.75 3.25 -17.33
CA GLU A 131 4.53 2.14 -16.81
C GLU A 131 3.72 0.85 -16.66
N GLU A 132 2.41 0.89 -16.92
CA GLU A 132 1.46 -0.23 -16.72
C GLU A 132 1.55 -0.84 -15.32
N GLN A 133 1.73 0.02 -14.30
CA GLN A 133 2.03 -0.36 -12.93
C GLN A 133 1.07 0.29 -11.93
N ILE A 134 0.70 -0.45 -10.89
CA ILE A 134 -0.06 0.10 -9.76
C ILE A 134 0.93 0.67 -8.74
N TYR A 135 0.74 1.94 -8.41
CA TYR A 135 1.46 2.63 -7.36
C TYR A 135 0.59 2.69 -6.10
N ILE A 136 1.16 2.24 -5.01
CA ILE A 136 0.53 2.32 -3.70
C ILE A 136 1.47 3.14 -2.80
N SER A 137 0.96 4.24 -2.27
CA SER A 137 1.77 5.10 -1.41
C SER A 137 1.12 5.30 -0.06
N TYR A 138 1.93 5.32 0.98
CA TYR A 138 1.52 5.63 2.35
C TYR A 138 2.60 6.40 3.09
N ASP A 139 2.20 7.12 4.15
CA ASP A 139 3.08 7.87 5.04
C ASP A 139 3.26 7.10 6.35
N THR A 140 4.49 6.72 6.67
CA THR A 140 4.82 6.00 7.91
C THR A 140 4.52 6.83 9.17
N ASN A 141 4.53 8.16 9.06
CA ASN A 141 4.12 9.06 10.14
C ASN A 141 2.62 9.00 10.46
N LYS A 142 1.82 8.33 9.62
CA LYS A 142 0.38 8.08 9.85
C LYS A 142 0.11 6.80 10.63
N PHE A 143 1.13 6.02 10.93
CA PHE A 143 0.99 4.89 11.82
C PHE A 143 0.61 5.37 13.23
N ARG A 144 -0.34 4.70 13.83
CA ARG A 144 -0.85 5.03 15.16
C ARG A 144 -0.87 3.80 16.04
N ILE A 145 -0.67 4.01 17.32
CA ILE A 145 -0.97 2.99 18.30
C ILE A 145 -2.48 3.02 18.53
N GLY A 146 -3.12 1.91 18.29
CA GLY A 146 -4.55 1.72 18.51
C GLY A 146 -4.84 1.38 19.99
N ASN A 147 -5.66 0.36 20.20
CA ASN A 147 -5.97 -0.06 21.57
C ASN A 147 -4.76 -0.73 22.24
N ILE A 148 -4.51 -0.34 23.50
CA ILE A 148 -3.60 -1.03 24.41
C ILE A 148 -4.44 -1.80 25.42
N ASP A 149 -4.41 -3.12 25.32
CA ASP A 149 -5.13 -4.03 26.20
C ASP A 149 -4.15 -4.64 27.21
N ILE A 150 -4.42 -4.42 28.51
CA ILE A 150 -3.65 -5.03 29.59
C ILE A 150 -4.40 -6.29 30.01
N TYR A 151 -3.81 -7.46 29.71
CA TYR A 151 -4.47 -8.73 29.90
C TYR A 151 -4.01 -9.48 31.16
N ASP A 152 -2.88 -9.05 31.76
CA ASP A 152 -2.39 -9.63 33.00
C ASP A 152 -1.58 -8.61 33.83
N ILE A 153 -1.66 -8.70 35.15
CA ILE A 153 -1.02 -7.76 36.07
C ILE A 153 -0.39 -8.54 37.21
N LEU A 154 0.91 -8.44 37.35
CA LEU A 154 1.61 -8.89 38.54
C LEU A 154 1.84 -7.69 39.46
N LEU A 155 1.26 -7.74 40.64
CA LEU A 155 1.34 -6.69 41.65
C LEU A 155 2.18 -7.20 42.83
N GLN A 156 3.22 -6.44 43.16
CA GLN A 156 4.00 -6.64 44.38
C GLN A 156 3.96 -5.33 45.16
N ASP A 157 3.33 -5.33 46.32
CA ASP A 157 3.35 -4.21 47.24
C ASP A 157 4.17 -4.55 48.50
N SER A 158 4.88 -3.57 48.97
CA SER A 158 5.56 -3.65 50.27
C SER A 158 5.35 -2.36 51.08
N THR A 159 4.99 -2.54 52.34
CA THR A 159 4.72 -1.41 53.20
C THR A 159 5.51 -1.54 54.50
N GLY A 160 5.97 -0.42 55.03
CA GLY A 160 6.51 -0.34 56.38
C GLY A 160 5.43 -0.55 57.44
N ILE A 161 5.85 -0.60 58.70
CA ILE A 161 4.99 -0.92 59.83
C ILE A 161 3.77 0.03 59.96
N ILE A 162 3.96 1.30 59.57
CA ILE A 162 2.93 2.35 59.65
C ILE A 162 2.51 2.80 58.23
N GLY A 163 3.12 2.24 57.20
CA GLY A 163 2.81 2.56 55.82
C GLY A 163 1.39 2.16 55.44
N LYS A 164 0.74 2.94 54.56
CA LYS A 164 -0.58 2.62 54.02
C LYS A 164 -0.43 1.83 52.72
N LYS A 165 -1.10 0.69 52.66
CA LYS A 165 -1.22 -0.06 51.38
C LYS A 165 -1.88 0.79 50.31
N TYR A 166 -1.57 0.47 49.05
CA TYR A 166 -2.25 1.07 47.91
C TYR A 166 -3.72 0.63 47.87
N SER A 167 -4.63 1.58 47.71
CA SER A 167 -6.03 1.26 47.48
C SER A 167 -6.27 0.74 46.05
N PRO A 168 -7.37 0.02 45.83
CA PRO A 168 -7.73 -0.41 44.47
C PRO A 168 -7.84 0.75 43.47
N GLU A 169 -8.32 1.91 43.92
CA GLU A 169 -8.45 3.12 43.09
C GLU A 169 -7.07 3.67 42.69
N GLU A 170 -6.13 3.68 43.65
CA GLU A 170 -4.74 4.10 43.38
C GLU A 170 -4.04 3.16 42.39
N VAL A 171 -4.25 1.85 42.54
CA VAL A 171 -3.72 0.85 41.59
C VAL A 171 -4.33 1.05 40.19
N THR A 172 -5.64 1.29 40.12
CA THR A 172 -6.33 1.56 38.87
C THR A 172 -5.79 2.84 38.22
N ALA A 173 -5.54 3.90 38.96
CA ALA A 173 -4.97 5.13 38.46
C ALA A 173 -3.55 4.89 37.91
N LEU A 174 -2.72 4.10 38.58
CA LEU A 174 -1.38 3.72 38.08
C LEU A 174 -1.46 2.93 36.79
N ILE A 175 -2.42 2.01 36.66
CA ILE A 175 -2.62 1.25 35.42
C ILE A 175 -3.02 2.17 34.25
N LEU A 176 -3.86 3.17 34.50
CA LEU A 176 -4.25 4.15 33.47
C LEU A 176 -3.05 4.98 33.00
N VAL A 177 -2.26 5.51 33.95
CA VAL A 177 -1.03 6.26 33.60
C VAL A 177 -0.05 5.37 32.84
N SER A 178 0.03 4.09 33.20
CA SER A 178 0.89 3.12 32.54
C SER A 178 0.54 2.90 31.07
N LYS A 179 -0.73 2.98 30.71
CA LYS A 179 -1.13 2.88 29.28
C LYS A 179 -0.52 4.00 28.45
N GLU A 180 -0.50 5.22 28.99
CA GLU A 180 0.12 6.37 28.34
C GLU A 180 1.64 6.19 28.24
N GLU A 181 2.27 5.64 29.26
CA GLU A 181 3.71 5.37 29.25
C GLU A 181 4.07 4.25 28.26
N ILE A 182 3.26 3.18 28.18
CA ILE A 182 3.40 2.12 27.16
C ILE A 182 3.25 2.71 25.76
N GLU A 183 2.25 3.57 25.54
CA GLU A 183 2.04 4.24 24.26
C GLU A 183 3.27 5.06 23.86
N ASN A 184 3.80 5.85 24.79
CA ASN A 184 4.98 6.66 24.57
C ASN A 184 6.22 5.81 24.34
N TYR A 185 6.38 4.71 25.06
CA TYR A 185 7.45 3.73 24.84
C TYR A 185 7.39 3.16 23.43
N LEU A 186 6.23 2.68 23.00
CA LEU A 186 6.02 2.11 21.66
C LEU A 186 6.23 3.15 20.55
N LYS A 187 5.80 4.40 20.75
CA LYS A 187 6.02 5.50 19.79
C LYS A 187 7.49 5.79 19.56
N ASN A 188 8.33 5.55 20.53
CA ASN A 188 9.77 5.78 20.44
C ASN A 188 10.56 4.52 20.02
N ASP A 189 9.90 3.38 19.87
CA ASP A 189 10.54 2.13 19.44
C ASP A 189 10.53 2.01 17.91
N ASN A 190 11.62 2.42 17.29
CA ASN A 190 11.81 2.31 15.84
C ASN A 190 11.69 0.88 15.31
N THR A 191 11.95 -0.13 16.14
CA THR A 191 11.87 -1.53 15.73
C THR A 191 10.43 -1.94 15.49
N VAL A 192 9.51 -1.53 16.37
CA VAL A 192 8.08 -1.78 16.28
C VAL A 192 7.52 -1.18 14.98
N PHE A 193 7.86 0.08 14.70
CA PHE A 193 7.37 0.76 13.49
C PHE A 193 7.98 0.18 12.21
N SER A 194 9.26 -0.19 12.22
CA SER A 194 9.88 -0.87 11.08
C SER A 194 9.24 -2.23 10.77
N LEU A 195 8.89 -2.98 11.81
CA LEU A 195 8.17 -4.25 11.65
C LEU A 195 6.74 -4.04 11.12
N ALA A 196 6.04 -3.02 11.64
CA ALA A 196 4.72 -2.64 11.16
C ALA A 196 4.75 -2.26 9.67
N GLU A 197 5.75 -1.48 9.25
CA GLU A 197 5.98 -1.11 7.85
C GLU A 197 6.17 -2.34 6.96
N SER A 198 7.04 -3.28 7.37
CA SER A 198 7.27 -4.53 6.63
C SER A 198 6.01 -5.39 6.51
N ASN A 199 5.19 -5.41 7.57
CA ASN A 199 3.91 -6.14 7.55
C ASN A 199 2.88 -5.48 6.63
N LEU A 200 2.83 -4.14 6.59
CA LEU A 200 1.95 -3.42 5.66
C LEU A 200 2.35 -3.68 4.21
N ASP A 201 3.64 -3.62 3.90
CA ASP A 201 4.14 -3.93 2.56
C ASP A 201 3.69 -5.33 2.13
N ARG A 202 3.87 -6.33 3.00
CA ARG A 202 3.45 -7.70 2.73
C ARG A 202 1.95 -7.81 2.54
N TYR A 203 1.15 -7.18 3.41
CA TYR A 203 -0.31 -7.15 3.30
C TYR A 203 -0.75 -6.57 1.95
N ILE A 204 -0.14 -5.46 1.52
CA ILE A 204 -0.40 -4.83 0.23
C ILE A 204 -0.05 -5.77 -0.93
N TYR A 205 1.13 -6.39 -0.91
CA TYR A 205 1.54 -7.35 -1.95
C TYR A 205 0.60 -8.55 -2.04
N ASP A 206 0.24 -9.14 -0.90
CA ASP A 206 -0.66 -10.30 -0.86
C ASP A 206 -2.06 -9.92 -1.39
N MET A 207 -2.56 -8.75 -1.05
CA MET A 207 -3.83 -8.25 -1.55
C MET A 207 -3.80 -8.05 -3.06
N CYS A 208 -2.77 -7.40 -3.60
CA CYS A 208 -2.60 -7.19 -5.03
C CYS A 208 -2.52 -8.52 -5.78
N LYS A 209 -1.74 -9.47 -5.27
CA LYS A 209 -1.62 -10.81 -5.83
C LYS A 209 -2.95 -11.56 -5.87
N ASN A 210 -3.77 -11.44 -4.83
CA ASN A 210 -5.09 -12.07 -4.76
C ASN A 210 -6.07 -11.57 -5.83
N VAL A 211 -5.89 -10.34 -6.33
CA VAL A 211 -6.68 -9.80 -7.45
C VAL A 211 -5.96 -9.93 -8.80
N GLY A 212 -4.84 -10.67 -8.85
CA GLY A 212 -4.10 -10.95 -10.09
C GLY A 212 -3.23 -9.79 -10.58
N VAL A 213 -2.73 -8.96 -9.66
CA VAL A 213 -1.79 -7.87 -9.93
C VAL A 213 -0.41 -8.26 -9.43
N ASP A 214 0.52 -8.46 -10.36
CA ASP A 214 1.91 -8.80 -10.04
C ASP A 214 2.86 -7.60 -10.10
N ASN A 215 2.48 -6.53 -10.82
CA ASN A 215 3.32 -5.35 -11.03
C ASN A 215 2.88 -4.19 -10.13
N VAL A 216 3.39 -4.19 -8.90
CA VAL A 216 3.07 -3.20 -7.86
C VAL A 216 4.34 -2.50 -7.40
N LYS A 217 4.27 -1.19 -7.24
CA LYS A 217 5.34 -0.36 -6.66
C LYS A 217 4.84 0.35 -5.42
N ILE A 218 5.45 0.04 -4.29
CA ILE A 218 5.16 0.71 -3.02
C ILE A 218 6.07 1.93 -2.87
N ILE A 219 5.48 3.07 -2.51
CA ILE A 219 6.15 4.35 -2.31
C ILE A 219 5.90 4.80 -0.86
N LYS A 220 6.95 4.96 -0.10
CA LYS A 220 6.92 5.43 1.28
C LYS A 220 7.19 6.93 1.30
N LYS A 221 6.38 7.67 2.04
CA LYS A 221 6.46 9.14 2.19
C LYS A 221 6.98 9.50 3.58
#